data_7845faf338d1376317216ac64e86ff45
#
_entry.id   7845faf338d1376317216ac64e86ff45
#
_cell.length_a   1.000
_cell.length_b   1.000
_cell.length_c   1.000
_cell.angle_alpha   90.00
_cell.angle_beta   90.00
_cell.angle_gamma   90.00
#
_symmetry.space_group_name_H-M   'P 1'
#
loop_
_entity.id
_entity.type
_entity.pdbx_description
1 polymer ?
#
loop_
_entity_poly.entity_id
_entity_poly.type
_entity_poly.pdbx_seq_one_letter_code
_entity_poly.pdbx_strand_id
1 'polypeptide(L)'
;AGVNPLDYKIRDGVVKVLLPFSFPLILGTDLAGDVEAVGPGVNRFKVGDAVYSRLDNERIGAFAEYALVRESAAAKKPARLDYAQAASLPLVGLTAWQALIGLAQLQAGQKVLIHAGSGGVGTFAIQLAKHLGAQVATTASATNHALVKSLGADVAIDYRTTRFEEVAKDQDVVL
;
A
#
# COMPACT_ATOMS: atom_id res chain seq x y z
N ALA A 1 -8.82 -11.05 -2.29
CA ALA A 1 -7.48 -10.58 -2.64
C ALA A 1 -7.52 -9.14 -3.13
N GLY A 2 -6.45 -8.38 -2.89
CA GLY A 2 -6.26 -7.05 -3.48
C GLY A 2 -5.59 -7.16 -4.86
N VAL A 3 -5.97 -6.28 -5.80
CA VAL A 3 -5.36 -6.22 -7.13
C VAL A 3 -4.45 -5.00 -7.21
N ASN A 4 -3.20 -5.20 -7.59
CA ASN A 4 -2.18 -4.17 -7.64
C ASN A 4 -1.57 -4.02 -9.05
N PRO A 5 -1.05 -2.85 -9.41
CA PRO A 5 -0.30 -2.67 -10.67
C PRO A 5 0.87 -3.64 -10.82
N LEU A 6 1.42 -4.15 -9.71
CA LEU A 6 2.48 -5.16 -9.72
C LEU A 6 2.02 -6.46 -10.38
N ASP A 7 0.77 -6.88 -10.17
CA ASP A 7 0.25 -8.15 -10.68
C ASP A 7 0.27 -8.22 -12.21
N TYR A 8 -0.25 -7.19 -12.89
CA TYR A 8 -0.20 -7.17 -14.35
C TYR A 8 1.21 -6.92 -14.89
N LYS A 9 2.08 -6.19 -14.18
CA LYS A 9 3.48 -6.03 -14.58
C LYS A 9 4.27 -7.33 -14.49
N ILE A 10 3.96 -8.20 -13.51
CA ILE A 10 4.50 -9.56 -13.43
C ILE A 10 3.99 -10.38 -14.60
N ARG A 11 2.68 -10.39 -14.84
CA ARG A 11 2.06 -11.11 -15.98
C ARG A 11 2.71 -10.73 -17.32
N ASP A 12 2.90 -9.45 -17.53
CA ASP A 12 3.42 -8.90 -18.79
C ASP A 12 4.97 -8.95 -18.89
N GLY A 13 5.64 -9.46 -17.85
CA GLY A 13 7.09 -9.63 -17.82
C GLY A 13 7.88 -8.32 -17.63
N VAL A 14 7.22 -7.19 -17.40
CA VAL A 14 7.86 -5.86 -17.24
C VAL A 14 8.88 -5.85 -16.10
N VAL A 15 8.62 -6.62 -15.06
CA VAL A 15 9.47 -6.70 -13.86
C VAL A 15 10.30 -7.98 -13.79
N LYS A 16 10.41 -8.73 -14.89
CA LYS A 16 11.06 -10.05 -14.94
C LYS A 16 12.52 -10.05 -14.47
N VAL A 17 13.23 -8.95 -14.70
CA VAL A 17 14.63 -8.81 -14.24
C VAL A 17 14.74 -8.76 -12.73
N LEU A 18 13.75 -8.14 -12.04
CA LEU A 18 13.72 -8.00 -10.58
C LEU A 18 12.96 -9.16 -9.91
N LEU A 19 11.94 -9.69 -10.59
CA LEU A 19 11.06 -10.75 -10.10
C LEU A 19 10.95 -11.83 -11.20
N PRO A 20 11.89 -12.80 -11.24
CA PRO A 20 11.99 -13.79 -12.31
C PRO A 20 11.01 -14.97 -12.09
N PHE A 21 9.72 -14.72 -12.18
CA PHE A 21 8.71 -15.76 -12.08
C PHE A 21 8.64 -16.62 -13.36
N SER A 22 8.33 -17.90 -13.18
CA SER A 22 8.03 -18.85 -14.25
C SER A 22 6.53 -19.12 -14.32
N PHE A 23 6.00 -19.31 -15.53
CA PHE A 23 4.60 -19.65 -15.75
C PHE A 23 4.44 -21.17 -15.98
N PRO A 24 3.28 -21.78 -15.57
CA PRO A 24 2.07 -21.15 -15.05
C PRO A 24 2.25 -20.60 -13.62
N LEU A 25 1.64 -19.45 -13.31
CA LEU A 25 1.76 -18.75 -12.04
C LEU A 25 0.39 -18.22 -11.61
N ILE A 26 0.00 -18.46 -10.36
CA ILE A 26 -1.13 -17.80 -9.73
C ILE A 26 -0.64 -16.44 -9.26
N LEU A 27 -1.26 -15.38 -9.76
CA LEU A 27 -0.93 -13.99 -9.40
C LEU A 27 -1.55 -13.58 -8.07
N GLY A 28 -1.28 -12.34 -7.67
CA GLY A 28 -1.79 -11.71 -6.46
C GLY A 28 -0.79 -11.73 -5.32
N THR A 29 -0.60 -10.56 -4.73
CA THR A 29 0.33 -10.35 -3.62
C THR A 29 -0.36 -10.02 -2.32
N ASP A 30 -1.58 -9.48 -2.38
CA ASP A 30 -2.33 -9.03 -1.21
C ASP A 30 -3.56 -9.89 -0.95
N LEU A 31 -3.76 -10.28 0.29
CA LEU A 31 -4.93 -11.06 0.70
C LEU A 31 -5.45 -10.68 2.08
N ALA A 32 -6.71 -11.05 2.31
CA ALA A 32 -7.30 -11.19 3.63
C ALA A 32 -8.22 -12.41 3.62
N GLY A 33 -8.27 -13.15 4.72
CA GLY A 33 -9.06 -14.38 4.83
C GLY A 33 -8.93 -14.99 6.22
N ASP A 34 -9.52 -16.15 6.38
CA ASP A 34 -9.44 -16.93 7.61
C ASP A 34 -8.35 -17.98 7.50
N VAL A 35 -7.68 -18.24 8.61
CA VAL A 35 -6.68 -19.31 8.71
C VAL A 35 -7.41 -20.65 8.67
N GLU A 36 -7.21 -21.41 7.60
CA GLU A 36 -7.79 -22.75 7.44
C GLU A 36 -6.94 -23.85 8.10
N ALA A 37 -5.62 -23.70 8.00
CA ALA A 37 -4.67 -24.62 8.61
C ALA A 37 -3.39 -23.89 9.00
N VAL A 38 -2.65 -24.44 9.96
CA VAL A 38 -1.34 -23.94 10.40
C VAL A 38 -0.28 -25.03 10.26
N GLY A 39 0.91 -24.64 9.80
CA GLY A 39 2.06 -25.52 9.72
C GLY A 39 2.74 -25.76 11.07
N PRO A 40 3.69 -26.71 11.12
CA PRO A 40 4.49 -26.93 12.32
C PRO A 40 5.25 -25.67 12.74
N GLY A 41 5.25 -25.36 14.03
CA GLY A 41 5.99 -24.22 14.60
C GLY A 41 5.28 -22.88 14.53
N VAL A 42 4.10 -22.79 13.93
CA VAL A 42 3.27 -21.57 13.95
C VAL A 42 2.69 -21.39 15.35
N ASN A 43 2.92 -20.20 15.94
CA ASN A 43 2.52 -19.89 17.30
C ASN A 43 1.66 -18.64 17.43
N ARG A 44 1.68 -17.74 16.43
CA ARG A 44 0.99 -16.45 16.46
C ARG A 44 -0.47 -16.52 16.01
N PHE A 45 -0.80 -17.56 15.24
CA PHE A 45 -2.12 -17.73 14.63
C PHE A 45 -2.63 -19.15 14.86
N LYS A 46 -3.95 -19.28 14.83
CA LYS A 46 -4.68 -20.55 14.90
C LYS A 46 -5.78 -20.58 13.84
N VAL A 47 -6.29 -21.77 13.55
CA VAL A 47 -7.45 -21.97 12.67
C VAL A 47 -8.62 -21.10 13.12
N GLY A 48 -9.23 -20.40 12.16
CA GLY A 48 -10.33 -19.45 12.36
C GLY A 48 -9.89 -18.01 12.68
N ASP A 49 -8.59 -17.73 12.83
CA ASP A 49 -8.13 -16.35 12.97
C ASP A 49 -8.29 -15.59 11.63
N ALA A 50 -8.96 -14.42 11.68
CA ALA A 50 -9.04 -13.52 10.53
C ALA A 50 -7.70 -12.76 10.36
N VAL A 51 -7.09 -12.89 9.19
CA VAL A 51 -5.76 -12.31 8.89
C VAL A 51 -5.76 -11.52 7.59
N TYR A 52 -4.76 -10.69 7.42
CA TYR A 52 -4.42 -10.05 6.15
C TYR A 52 -2.91 -10.07 5.97
N SER A 53 -2.46 -10.06 4.73
CA SER A 53 -1.05 -10.23 4.40
C SER A 53 -0.68 -9.66 3.05
N ARG A 54 0.55 -9.20 2.95
CA ARG A 54 1.26 -9.08 1.70
C ARG A 54 2.18 -10.29 1.58
N LEU A 55 1.95 -11.11 0.56
CA LEU A 55 2.74 -12.31 0.31
C LEU A 55 4.19 -11.97 -0.05
N ASP A 56 5.10 -12.86 0.26
CA ASP A 56 6.52 -12.72 -0.11
C ASP A 56 6.71 -12.74 -1.62
N ASN A 57 7.72 -12.02 -2.11
CA ASN A 57 8.06 -12.00 -3.54
C ASN A 57 8.44 -13.37 -4.11
N GLU A 58 8.90 -14.28 -3.27
CA GLU A 58 9.27 -15.64 -3.68
C GLU A 58 8.06 -16.55 -3.87
N ARG A 59 6.92 -16.21 -3.25
CA ARG A 59 5.70 -17.02 -3.27
C ARG A 59 4.47 -16.13 -3.25
N ILE A 60 4.08 -15.66 -4.43
CA ILE A 60 2.80 -15.00 -4.66
C ILE A 60 1.70 -16.03 -4.94
N GLY A 61 0.44 -15.63 -5.05
CA GLY A 61 -0.66 -16.52 -5.37
C GLY A 61 -1.95 -16.23 -4.63
N ALA A 62 -2.22 -14.93 -4.35
CA ALA A 62 -3.42 -14.52 -3.63
C ALA A 62 -4.71 -14.62 -4.45
N PHE A 63 -4.64 -14.76 -5.79
CA PHE A 63 -5.83 -14.91 -6.65
C PHE A 63 -6.30 -16.38 -6.69
N ALA A 64 -6.55 -16.95 -5.53
CA ALA A 64 -6.97 -18.31 -5.32
C ALA A 64 -7.89 -18.42 -4.10
N GLU A 65 -8.57 -19.55 -3.96
CA GLU A 65 -9.39 -19.86 -2.78
C GLU A 65 -8.54 -20.02 -1.52
N TYR A 66 -7.33 -20.57 -1.67
CA TYR A 66 -6.36 -20.74 -0.59
C TYR A 66 -5.00 -20.21 -1.02
N ALA A 67 -4.27 -19.65 -0.07
CA ALA A 67 -2.90 -19.18 -0.26
C ALA A 67 -2.03 -19.55 0.94
N LEU A 68 -0.75 -19.81 0.66
CA LEU A 68 0.24 -20.04 1.70
C LEU A 68 0.86 -18.73 2.15
N VAL A 69 0.84 -18.49 3.45
CA VAL A 69 1.37 -17.27 4.06
C VAL A 69 2.40 -17.62 5.12
N ARG A 70 3.55 -16.97 5.09
CA ARG A 70 4.51 -17.08 6.21
C ARG A 70 3.94 -16.36 7.43
N GLU A 71 4.10 -16.96 8.60
CA GLU A 71 3.64 -16.36 9.87
C GLU A 71 4.15 -14.92 10.07
N SER A 72 5.41 -14.65 9.68
CA SER A 72 6.03 -13.32 9.76
C SER A 72 5.39 -12.27 8.84
N ALA A 73 4.79 -12.70 7.74
CA ALA A 73 4.15 -11.82 6.75
C ALA A 73 2.66 -11.59 7.02
N ALA A 74 2.06 -12.29 7.99
CA ALA A 74 0.66 -12.17 8.36
C ALA A 74 0.45 -11.24 9.56
N ALA A 75 -0.67 -10.54 9.57
CA ALA A 75 -1.17 -9.80 10.72
C ALA A 75 -2.66 -10.10 10.93
N LYS A 76 -3.15 -9.93 12.17
CA LYS A 76 -4.58 -10.03 12.46
C LYS A 76 -5.34 -8.92 11.75
N LYS A 77 -6.40 -9.30 11.05
CA LYS A 77 -7.28 -8.35 10.35
C LYS A 77 -7.92 -7.39 11.38
N PRO A 78 -7.85 -6.07 11.16
CA PRO A 78 -8.57 -5.13 12.01
C PRO A 78 -10.07 -5.43 12.03
N ALA A 79 -10.67 -5.46 13.22
CA ALA A 79 -12.09 -5.83 13.39
C ALA A 79 -13.06 -4.89 12.65
N ARG A 80 -12.67 -3.63 12.45
CA ARG A 80 -13.49 -2.62 11.77
C ARG A 80 -13.54 -2.78 10.24
N LEU A 81 -12.63 -3.56 9.65
CA LEU A 81 -12.53 -3.71 8.21
C LEU A 81 -13.18 -5.03 7.79
N ASP A 82 -13.89 -5.01 6.69
CA ASP A 82 -14.24 -6.24 5.99
C ASP A 82 -13.02 -6.83 5.27
N TYR A 83 -13.15 -8.02 4.67
CA TYR A 83 -12.04 -8.69 4.00
C TYR A 83 -11.57 -7.97 2.75
N ALA A 84 -12.47 -7.32 2.00
CA ALA A 84 -12.12 -6.57 0.80
C ALA A 84 -11.31 -5.32 1.16
N GLN A 85 -11.74 -4.59 2.18
CA GLN A 85 -11.01 -3.45 2.72
C GLN A 85 -9.64 -3.87 3.26
N ALA A 86 -9.60 -4.94 4.07
CA ALA A 86 -8.34 -5.43 4.63
C ALA A 86 -7.35 -5.89 3.55
N ALA A 87 -7.83 -6.58 2.51
CA ALA A 87 -6.98 -7.04 1.41
C ALA A 87 -6.43 -5.90 0.54
N SER A 88 -7.04 -4.71 0.57
CA SER A 88 -6.55 -3.55 -0.20
C SER A 88 -5.37 -2.81 0.46
N LEU A 89 -5.04 -3.12 1.71
CA LEU A 89 -4.08 -2.36 2.50
C LEU A 89 -2.62 -2.83 2.41
N PRO A 90 -2.30 -4.14 2.33
CA PRO A 90 -0.95 -4.60 2.67
C PRO A 90 0.14 -3.97 1.82
N LEU A 91 0.06 -4.04 0.49
CA LEU A 91 1.11 -3.50 -0.39
C LEU A 91 1.21 -1.98 -0.26
N VAL A 92 0.09 -1.28 -0.34
CA VAL A 92 0.09 0.20 -0.33
C VAL A 92 0.49 0.75 1.02
N GLY A 93 0.03 0.11 2.11
CA GLY A 93 0.38 0.49 3.47
C GLY A 93 1.85 0.28 3.77
N LEU A 94 2.41 -0.89 3.41
CA LEU A 94 3.83 -1.17 3.57
C LEU A 94 4.70 -0.24 2.72
N THR A 95 4.28 0.07 1.49
CA THR A 95 5.01 1.00 0.62
C THR A 95 5.07 2.40 1.24
N ALA A 96 3.94 2.93 1.68
CA ALA A 96 3.90 4.24 2.32
C ALA A 96 4.68 4.27 3.65
N TRP A 97 4.55 3.21 4.46
CA TRP A 97 5.27 3.08 5.73
C TRP A 97 6.79 3.07 5.54
N GLN A 98 7.27 2.22 4.62
CA GLN A 98 8.69 2.10 4.33
C GLN A 98 9.26 3.41 3.79
N ALA A 99 8.53 4.09 2.91
CA ALA A 99 8.96 5.36 2.34
C ALA A 99 8.99 6.48 3.39
N LEU A 100 7.89 6.71 4.10
CA LEU A 100 7.75 7.87 4.99
C LEU A 100 8.43 7.67 6.35
N ILE A 101 8.34 6.47 6.92
CA ILE A 101 8.92 6.19 8.25
C ILE A 101 10.30 5.56 8.12
N GLY A 102 10.43 4.51 7.29
CA GLY A 102 11.69 3.76 7.19
C GLY A 102 12.81 4.55 6.51
N LEU A 103 12.53 5.18 5.38
CA LEU A 103 13.53 5.87 4.59
C LEU A 103 13.59 7.36 4.88
N ALA A 104 12.47 8.06 4.75
CA ALA A 104 12.42 9.51 4.94
C ALA A 104 12.46 9.94 6.41
N GLN A 105 12.10 9.06 7.35
CA GLN A 105 12.01 9.37 8.78
C GLN A 105 11.22 10.65 9.06
N LEU A 106 10.07 10.79 8.38
CA LEU A 106 9.23 11.99 8.39
C LEU A 106 8.85 12.39 9.82
N GLN A 107 9.11 13.66 10.16
CA GLN A 107 8.87 14.23 11.47
C GLN A 107 7.66 15.19 11.47
N ALA A 108 7.07 15.40 12.64
CA ALA A 108 6.03 16.40 12.82
C ALA A 108 6.51 17.81 12.43
N GLY A 109 5.65 18.55 11.74
CA GLY A 109 5.94 19.89 11.24
C GLY A 109 6.65 19.94 9.89
N GLN A 110 7.26 18.84 9.44
CA GLN A 110 7.89 18.77 8.11
C GLN A 110 6.85 18.85 6.99
N LYS A 111 7.31 19.28 5.81
CA LYS A 111 6.52 19.39 4.58
C LYS A 111 6.80 18.18 3.68
N VAL A 112 5.74 17.50 3.23
CA VAL A 112 5.85 16.38 2.29
C VAL A 112 5.01 16.61 1.05
N LEU A 113 5.61 16.42 -0.12
CA LEU A 113 4.90 16.35 -1.38
C LEU A 113 4.66 14.87 -1.73
N ILE A 114 3.41 14.49 -1.87
CA ILE A 114 3.00 13.14 -2.28
C ILE A 114 2.44 13.22 -3.70
N HIS A 115 3.14 12.63 -4.67
CA HIS A 115 2.63 12.54 -6.03
C HIS A 115 1.53 11.49 -6.16
N ALA A 116 0.60 11.71 -7.10
CA ALA A 116 -0.52 10.83 -7.36
C ALA A 116 -1.34 10.49 -6.10
N GLY A 117 -1.70 11.52 -5.30
CA GLY A 117 -2.36 11.36 -4.02
C GLY A 117 -3.69 10.63 -4.01
N SER A 118 -4.39 10.54 -5.15
CA SER A 118 -5.63 9.78 -5.30
C SER A 118 -5.40 8.30 -5.69
N GLY A 119 -4.14 7.86 -5.85
CA GLY A 119 -3.78 6.46 -6.09
C GLY A 119 -3.73 5.64 -4.80
N GLY A 120 -3.58 4.32 -4.92
CA GLY A 120 -3.56 3.41 -3.76
C GLY A 120 -2.52 3.78 -2.71
N VAL A 121 -1.26 3.98 -3.10
CA VAL A 121 -0.20 4.41 -2.18
C VAL A 121 -0.45 5.83 -1.67
N GLY A 122 -0.83 6.76 -2.56
CA GLY A 122 -1.04 8.16 -2.23
C GLY A 122 -2.13 8.37 -1.18
N THR A 123 -3.27 7.69 -1.30
CA THR A 123 -4.38 7.80 -0.35
C THR A 123 -3.98 7.34 1.06
N PHE A 124 -3.16 6.29 1.16
CA PHE A 124 -2.65 5.82 2.44
C PHE A 124 -1.53 6.75 2.97
N ALA A 125 -0.61 7.18 2.10
CA ALA A 125 0.51 8.03 2.46
C ALA A 125 0.07 9.40 3.00
N ILE A 126 -0.97 10.02 2.41
CA ILE A 126 -1.56 11.27 2.90
C ILE A 126 -2.01 11.10 4.36
N GLN A 127 -2.81 10.07 4.64
CA GLN A 127 -3.33 9.84 5.99
C GLN A 127 -2.20 9.54 6.99
N LEU A 128 -1.21 8.73 6.59
CA LEU A 128 -0.05 8.41 7.42
C LEU A 128 0.78 9.65 7.72
N ALA A 129 1.09 10.47 6.71
CA ALA A 129 1.85 11.71 6.89
C ALA A 129 1.11 12.71 7.81
N LYS A 130 -0.21 12.83 7.67
CA LYS A 130 -1.03 13.65 8.59
C LYS A 130 -1.03 13.10 10.00
N HIS A 131 -1.11 11.78 10.17
CA HIS A 131 -1.02 11.13 11.49
C HIS A 131 0.33 11.41 12.16
N LEU A 132 1.41 11.51 11.39
CA LEU A 132 2.75 11.87 11.87
C LEU A 132 2.90 13.38 12.13
N GLY A 133 1.88 14.20 11.87
CA GLY A 133 1.89 15.65 12.11
C GLY A 133 2.57 16.47 11.00
N ALA A 134 2.75 15.91 9.80
CA ALA A 134 3.34 16.62 8.67
C ALA A 134 2.33 17.54 7.96
N GLN A 135 2.86 18.52 7.22
CA GLN A 135 2.13 19.31 6.24
C GLN A 135 2.17 18.60 4.88
N VAL A 136 1.01 18.32 4.29
CA VAL A 136 0.90 17.49 3.11
C VAL A 136 0.44 18.28 1.89
N ALA A 137 1.30 18.39 0.88
CA ALA A 137 0.92 18.74 -0.49
C ALA A 137 0.80 17.48 -1.33
N THR A 138 -0.12 17.46 -2.28
CA THR A 138 -0.27 16.31 -3.17
C THR A 138 -0.69 16.70 -4.58
N THR A 139 -0.24 15.94 -5.57
CA THR A 139 -0.72 16.08 -6.94
C THR A 139 -1.87 15.10 -7.20
N ALA A 140 -2.95 15.62 -7.76
CA ALA A 140 -4.12 14.83 -8.17
C ALA A 140 -4.86 15.56 -9.31
N SER A 141 -5.69 14.88 -10.10
CA SER A 141 -6.59 15.56 -11.02
C SER A 141 -7.64 16.37 -10.24
N ALA A 142 -8.15 17.46 -10.83
CA ALA A 142 -9.15 18.33 -10.18
C ALA A 142 -10.36 17.55 -9.65
N THR A 143 -10.79 16.51 -10.35
CA THR A 143 -11.91 15.64 -9.93
C THR A 143 -11.67 14.91 -8.62
N ASN A 144 -10.40 14.71 -8.25
CA ASN A 144 -10.00 13.99 -7.03
C ASN A 144 -9.57 14.92 -5.89
N HIS A 145 -9.63 16.25 -6.08
CA HIS A 145 -9.23 17.20 -5.02
C HIS A 145 -10.07 17.06 -3.75
N ALA A 146 -11.38 16.86 -3.89
CA ALA A 146 -12.25 16.64 -2.73
C ALA A 146 -11.83 15.39 -1.94
N LEU A 147 -11.51 14.30 -2.64
CA LEU A 147 -11.03 13.07 -2.03
C LEU A 147 -9.72 13.30 -1.26
N VAL A 148 -8.68 13.81 -1.92
CA VAL A 148 -7.38 13.94 -1.26
C VAL A 148 -7.41 14.92 -0.09
N LYS A 149 -8.24 15.97 -0.16
CA LYS A 149 -8.47 16.88 0.96
C LYS A 149 -9.21 16.21 2.12
N SER A 150 -10.20 15.37 1.84
CA SER A 150 -10.90 14.61 2.90
C SER A 150 -9.99 13.61 3.61
N LEU A 151 -8.92 13.15 2.95
CA LEU A 151 -7.88 12.29 3.52
C LEU A 151 -6.84 13.08 4.34
N GLY A 152 -6.87 14.40 4.29
CA GLY A 152 -6.04 15.28 5.09
C GLY A 152 -4.98 16.08 4.32
N ALA A 153 -4.96 16.06 2.98
CA ALA A 153 -4.03 16.90 2.23
C ALA A 153 -4.33 18.39 2.46
N ASP A 154 -3.32 19.15 2.88
CA ASP A 154 -3.42 20.59 3.09
C ASP A 154 -3.49 21.34 1.75
N VAL A 155 -2.72 20.87 0.76
CA VAL A 155 -2.66 21.43 -0.59
C VAL A 155 -2.89 20.34 -1.63
N ALA A 156 -3.88 20.52 -2.51
CA ALA A 156 -4.12 19.66 -3.67
C ALA A 156 -3.76 20.43 -4.95
N ILE A 157 -2.87 19.88 -5.77
CA ILE A 157 -2.33 20.49 -6.98
C ILE A 157 -2.82 19.71 -8.18
N ASP A 158 -3.53 20.37 -9.11
CA ASP A 158 -3.89 19.73 -10.38
C ASP A 158 -2.68 19.72 -11.31
N TYR A 159 -2.09 18.54 -11.47
CA TYR A 159 -0.91 18.34 -12.32
C TYR A 159 -1.16 18.61 -13.82
N ARG A 160 -2.41 18.78 -14.24
CA ARG A 160 -2.77 19.07 -15.64
C ARG A 160 -2.68 20.56 -15.96
N THR A 161 -2.86 21.41 -14.96
CA THR A 161 -2.96 22.87 -15.13
C THR A 161 -1.91 23.65 -14.37
N THR A 162 -1.26 23.01 -13.40
CA THR A 162 -0.37 23.69 -12.48
C THR A 162 0.93 22.89 -12.31
N ARG A 163 2.04 23.56 -12.47
CA ARG A 163 3.36 23.00 -12.15
C ARG A 163 3.49 22.91 -10.64
N PHE A 164 3.71 21.70 -10.14
CA PHE A 164 3.79 21.46 -8.69
C PHE A 164 4.97 22.20 -8.04
N GLU A 165 6.06 22.40 -8.78
CA GLU A 165 7.27 23.12 -8.31
C GLU A 165 7.01 24.60 -8.01
N GLU A 166 5.97 25.18 -8.59
CA GLU A 166 5.57 26.56 -8.32
C GLU A 166 4.76 26.71 -7.02
N VAL A 167 4.09 25.63 -6.60
CA VAL A 167 3.19 25.61 -5.43
C VAL A 167 3.84 24.92 -4.23
N ALA A 168 4.41 23.74 -4.44
CA ALA A 168 5.04 22.93 -3.38
C ALA A 168 6.54 23.23 -3.31
N LYS A 169 6.88 24.38 -2.71
CA LYS A 169 8.28 24.80 -2.51
C LYS A 169 8.79 24.32 -1.15
N ASP A 170 10.10 24.11 -1.06
CA ASP A 170 10.82 23.81 0.18
C ASP A 170 10.23 22.58 0.89
N GLN A 171 10.04 21.49 0.15
CA GLN A 171 9.58 20.22 0.70
C GLN A 171 10.74 19.47 1.33
N ASP A 172 10.54 18.97 2.56
CA ASP A 172 11.54 18.12 3.25
C ASP A 172 11.56 16.73 2.66
N VAL A 173 10.40 16.24 2.20
CA VAL A 173 10.23 14.89 1.62
C VAL A 173 9.39 14.96 0.36
N VAL A 174 9.74 14.13 -0.64
CA VAL A 174 8.96 13.91 -1.87
C VAL A 174 8.75 12.41 -2.05
N LEU A 175 7.49 11.97 -2.22
CA LEU A 175 7.07 10.59 -2.46
C LEU A 175 6.30 10.48 -3.78
#